data_9d244ea80f18283107fe4f0d4a00ec5b
#
_entry.id   9d244ea80f18283107fe4f0d4a00ec5b
#
_cell.length_a   1.000
_cell.length_b   1.000
_cell.length_c   1.000
_cell.angle_alpha   90.00
_cell.angle_beta   90.00
_cell.angle_gamma   90.00
#
_symmetry.space_group_name_H-M   'P 1'
#
loop_
_entity.id
_entity.type
_entity.pdbx_description
1 polymer ?
#
loop_
_entity_poly.entity_id
_entity_poly.type
_entity_poly.pdbx_seq_one_letter_code
_entity_poly.pdbx_strand_id
1 'polypeptide(L)'
;MTREDAHPIPRVDDISDQLGGAKYFTTLYLDSGYWQIPLREEDKAKTAFSVGLAHYEFNLMPLGLTNVPATFQRRMCRILQGCEGCFVFIDDIIVFGRAFEEHFQRLEAVFARIREVVLKIRRDKCHFASPSVKFLSHIVSSERIRPDPEKV
;
A
#
# COMPACT_ATOMS: atom_id res chain seq x y z
N MET A 1 -23.72 -10.00 -10.16
CA MET A 1 -23.69 -9.35 -8.85
C MET A 1 -22.31 -9.52 -8.24
N THR A 2 -21.55 -8.45 -8.00
CA THR A 2 -20.20 -8.52 -7.43
C THR A 2 -20.30 -8.81 -5.93
N ARG A 3 -19.63 -9.87 -5.45
CA ARG A 3 -19.61 -10.20 -4.03
C ARG A 3 -18.64 -9.25 -3.31
N GLU A 4 -19.10 -8.59 -2.26
CA GLU A 4 -18.24 -7.71 -1.48
C GLU A 4 -17.09 -8.48 -0.82
N ASP A 5 -15.91 -7.90 -0.92
CA ASP A 5 -14.71 -8.44 -0.31
C ASP A 5 -14.38 -7.63 0.95
N ALA A 6 -14.51 -8.28 2.10
CA ALA A 6 -14.36 -7.66 3.42
C ALA A 6 -12.95 -7.82 4.00
N HIS A 7 -11.89 -7.78 3.17
CA HIS A 7 -10.53 -7.84 3.69
C HIS A 7 -10.24 -6.63 4.59
N PRO A 8 -9.84 -6.84 5.87
CA PRO A 8 -9.68 -5.74 6.81
C PRO A 8 -8.50 -4.83 6.42
N ILE A 9 -8.75 -3.52 6.51
CA ILE A 9 -7.73 -2.48 6.35
C ILE A 9 -7.17 -2.14 7.74
N PRO A 10 -5.84 -2.03 7.92
CA PRO A 10 -5.23 -1.67 9.21
C PRO A 10 -5.77 -0.34 9.74
N ARG A 11 -6.06 -0.30 11.04
CA ARG A 11 -6.43 0.93 11.73
C ARG A 11 -5.20 1.57 12.37
N VAL A 12 -5.25 2.89 12.57
CA VAL A 12 -4.16 3.64 13.20
C VAL A 12 -3.83 3.09 14.59
N ASP A 13 -4.82 2.66 15.36
CA ASP A 13 -4.62 2.09 16.69
C ASP A 13 -3.80 0.79 16.64
N ASP A 14 -4.05 -0.07 15.64
CA ASP A 14 -3.31 -1.31 15.43
C ASP A 14 -1.83 -1.03 15.08
N ILE A 15 -1.60 0.05 14.37
CA ILE A 15 -0.26 0.51 13.97
C ILE A 15 0.49 1.07 15.19
N SER A 16 -0.19 1.84 16.04
CA SER A 16 0.40 2.49 17.22
C SER A 16 1.14 1.52 18.14
N ASP A 17 0.54 0.37 18.40
CA ASP A 17 1.09 -0.63 19.31
C ASP A 17 2.40 -1.22 18.80
N GLN A 18 2.57 -1.31 17.48
CA GLN A 18 3.76 -1.90 16.87
C GLN A 18 4.88 -0.88 16.60
N LEU A 19 4.55 0.41 16.57
CA LEU A 19 5.53 1.48 16.33
C LEU A 19 6.34 1.87 17.57
N GLY A 20 6.03 1.30 18.74
CA GLY A 20 6.70 1.61 20.00
C GLY A 20 8.21 1.51 19.90
N GLY A 21 8.92 2.63 20.17
CA GLY A 21 10.36 2.71 20.15
C GLY A 21 10.99 2.89 18.75
N ALA A 22 10.22 2.90 17.68
CA ALA A 22 10.74 3.18 16.36
C ALA A 22 11.23 4.63 16.24
N LYS A 23 12.38 4.83 15.58
CA LYS A 23 13.03 6.13 15.39
C LYS A 23 13.22 6.53 13.93
N TYR A 24 13.19 5.55 13.03
CA TYR A 24 13.37 5.73 11.60
C TYR A 24 12.13 5.28 10.86
N PHE A 25 11.63 6.13 9.98
CA PHE A 25 10.41 5.87 9.22
C PHE A 25 10.65 6.13 7.75
N THR A 26 10.18 5.23 6.91
CA THR A 26 10.12 5.42 5.46
C THR A 26 8.69 5.23 5.01
N THR A 27 8.19 6.16 4.21
CA THR A 27 6.93 5.99 3.50
C THR A 27 7.18 5.82 2.01
N LEU A 28 6.54 4.82 1.44
CA LEU A 28 6.57 4.52 0.02
C LEU A 28 5.16 4.71 -0.55
N TYR A 29 5.10 5.24 -1.75
CA TYR A 29 3.84 5.41 -2.47
C TYR A 29 3.90 4.67 -3.80
N LEU A 30 2.94 3.78 -4.05
CA LEU A 30 2.86 3.03 -5.30
C LEU A 30 2.31 3.91 -6.42
N ASP A 31 2.97 3.87 -7.57
CA ASP A 31 2.54 4.64 -8.74
C ASP A 31 1.36 3.96 -9.41
N SER A 32 0.18 4.59 -9.35
CA SER A 32 -1.03 4.05 -9.98
C SER A 32 -1.29 2.58 -9.62
N GLY A 33 -1.21 2.27 -8.31
CA GLY A 33 -1.15 0.90 -7.78
C GLY A 33 -2.20 -0.05 -8.35
N TYR A 34 -3.47 0.38 -8.50
CA TYR A 34 -4.53 -0.45 -9.05
C TYR A 34 -4.25 -0.90 -10.50
N TRP A 35 -3.65 -0.06 -11.32
CA TRP A 35 -3.31 -0.35 -12.70
C TRP A 35 -2.13 -1.31 -12.86
N GLN A 36 -1.42 -1.62 -11.77
CA GLN A 36 -0.27 -2.51 -11.79
C GLN A 36 -0.66 -3.97 -11.50
N ILE A 37 -1.89 -4.22 -11.07
CA ILE A 37 -2.36 -5.56 -10.73
C ILE A 37 -3.10 -6.19 -11.91
N PRO A 38 -2.60 -7.31 -12.46
CA PRO A 38 -3.29 -8.02 -13.53
C PRO A 38 -4.59 -8.65 -13.03
N LEU A 39 -5.63 -8.59 -13.86
CA LEU A 39 -6.87 -9.30 -13.64
C LEU A 39 -6.69 -10.78 -13.98
N ARG A 40 -7.42 -11.64 -13.27
CA ARG A 40 -7.58 -13.04 -13.69
C ARG A 40 -8.33 -13.09 -15.01
N GLU A 41 -7.99 -14.07 -15.86
CA GLU A 41 -8.63 -14.23 -17.17
C GLU A 41 -10.16 -14.29 -17.06
N GLU A 42 -10.67 -15.02 -16.06
CA GLU A 42 -12.10 -15.17 -15.77
C GLU A 42 -12.80 -13.87 -15.36
N ASP A 43 -12.04 -12.89 -14.85
CA ASP A 43 -12.58 -11.61 -14.36
C ASP A 43 -12.52 -10.48 -15.40
N LYS A 44 -11.74 -10.65 -16.47
CA LYS A 44 -11.58 -9.62 -17.52
C LYS A 44 -12.90 -9.26 -18.18
N ALA A 45 -13.70 -10.25 -18.51
CA ALA A 45 -15.01 -10.06 -19.15
C ALA A 45 -15.97 -9.21 -18.30
N LYS A 46 -15.82 -9.23 -16.97
CA LYS A 46 -16.63 -8.40 -16.05
C LYS A 46 -16.30 -6.91 -16.16
N THR A 47 -15.18 -6.57 -16.77
CA THR A 47 -14.74 -5.19 -16.98
C THR A 47 -15.05 -4.69 -18.38
N ALA A 48 -15.79 -5.45 -19.18
CA ALA A 48 -16.08 -5.15 -20.57
C ALA A 48 -16.85 -3.83 -20.72
N PHE A 49 -16.46 -3.06 -21.72
CA PHE A 49 -17.12 -1.82 -22.12
C PHE A 49 -17.10 -1.69 -23.65
N SER A 50 -17.97 -0.85 -24.17
CA SER A 50 -18.12 -0.64 -25.61
C SER A 50 -17.81 0.80 -26.00
N VAL A 51 -17.07 0.95 -27.10
CA VAL A 51 -16.84 2.24 -27.75
C VAL A 51 -17.24 2.10 -29.23
N GLY A 52 -18.36 2.68 -29.60
CA GLY A 52 -18.94 2.46 -30.93
C GLY A 52 -19.33 0.99 -31.12
N LEU A 53 -18.79 0.35 -32.16
CA LEU A 53 -19.02 -1.06 -32.45
C LEU A 53 -17.96 -1.99 -31.86
N ALA A 54 -16.91 -1.44 -31.25
CA ALA A 54 -15.83 -2.20 -30.66
C ALA A 54 -16.10 -2.50 -29.18
N HIS A 55 -15.70 -3.69 -28.74
CA HIS A 55 -15.79 -4.13 -27.36
C HIS A 55 -14.39 -4.30 -26.79
N TYR A 56 -14.18 -3.80 -25.58
CA TYR A 56 -12.91 -3.84 -24.87
C TYR A 56 -13.09 -4.39 -23.48
N GLU A 57 -12.04 -4.95 -22.93
CA GLU A 57 -11.96 -5.36 -21.53
C GLU A 57 -10.61 -4.91 -20.94
N PHE A 58 -10.53 -4.80 -19.62
CA PHE A 58 -9.28 -4.45 -18.95
C PHE A 58 -8.43 -5.70 -18.71
N ASN A 59 -7.14 -5.59 -18.94
CA ASN A 59 -6.14 -6.59 -18.54
C ASN A 59 -5.62 -6.38 -17.13
N LEU A 60 -5.67 -5.13 -16.67
CA LEU A 60 -5.27 -4.70 -15.35
C LEU A 60 -6.50 -4.24 -14.57
N MET A 61 -6.37 -4.18 -13.24
CA MET A 61 -7.46 -3.78 -12.35
C MET A 61 -7.85 -2.31 -12.58
N PRO A 62 -9.07 -2.02 -13.07
CA PRO A 62 -9.52 -0.65 -13.30
C PRO A 62 -9.98 0.02 -12.01
N LEU A 63 -9.92 1.35 -11.98
CA LEU A 63 -10.50 2.15 -10.91
C LEU A 63 -12.04 2.10 -10.97
N GLY A 64 -12.68 2.23 -9.81
CA GLY A 64 -14.13 2.40 -9.72
C GLY A 64 -14.96 1.12 -9.54
N LEU A 65 -14.35 -0.06 -9.52
CA LEU A 65 -15.03 -1.28 -9.12
C LEU A 65 -15.13 -1.36 -7.59
N THR A 66 -16.26 -1.82 -7.08
CA THR A 66 -16.57 -1.86 -5.63
C THR A 66 -15.52 -2.60 -4.80
N ASN A 67 -14.96 -3.69 -5.33
CA ASN A 67 -14.03 -4.54 -4.59
C ASN A 67 -12.56 -4.22 -4.87
N VAL A 68 -12.24 -3.21 -5.67
CA VAL A 68 -10.86 -2.88 -6.05
C VAL A 68 -10.00 -2.56 -4.83
N PRO A 69 -10.43 -1.69 -3.88
CA PRO A 69 -9.61 -1.39 -2.71
C PRO A 69 -9.31 -2.62 -1.85
N ALA A 70 -10.30 -3.45 -1.57
CA ALA A 70 -10.15 -4.64 -0.75
C ALA A 70 -9.28 -5.70 -1.43
N THR A 71 -9.47 -5.92 -2.72
CA THR A 71 -8.66 -6.85 -3.52
C THR A 71 -7.20 -6.38 -3.61
N PHE A 72 -6.98 -5.10 -3.82
CA PHE A 72 -5.66 -4.51 -3.85
C PHE A 72 -4.96 -4.64 -2.50
N GLN A 73 -5.65 -4.29 -1.41
CA GLN A 73 -5.14 -4.43 -0.05
C GLN A 73 -4.72 -5.87 0.26
N ARG A 74 -5.57 -6.84 -0.09
CA ARG A 74 -5.25 -8.27 0.08
C ARG A 74 -4.02 -8.68 -0.70
N ARG A 75 -3.91 -8.22 -1.94
CA ARG A 75 -2.75 -8.51 -2.81
C ARG A 75 -1.47 -7.95 -2.19
N MET A 76 -1.50 -6.70 -1.74
CA MET A 76 -0.36 -6.07 -1.09
C MET A 76 0.03 -6.77 0.21
N CYS A 77 -0.93 -7.17 1.03
CA CYS A 77 -0.66 -7.94 2.24
C CYS A 77 0.05 -9.28 1.93
N ARG A 78 -0.33 -9.94 0.84
CA ARG A 78 0.35 -11.17 0.41
C ARG A 78 1.77 -10.92 -0.10
N ILE A 79 1.97 -9.86 -0.89
CA ILE A 79 3.29 -9.49 -1.40
C ILE A 79 4.24 -9.20 -0.26
N LEU A 80 3.78 -8.49 0.77
CA LEU A 80 4.59 -8.09 1.93
C LEU A 80 4.52 -9.09 3.09
N GLN A 81 3.90 -10.23 2.90
CA GLN A 81 3.82 -11.27 3.93
C GLN A 81 5.22 -11.72 4.36
N GLY A 82 5.48 -11.73 5.66
CA GLY A 82 6.77 -12.07 6.24
C GLY A 82 7.76 -10.90 6.32
N CYS A 83 7.45 -9.75 5.74
CA CYS A 83 8.24 -8.54 5.94
C CYS A 83 7.89 -7.93 7.30
N GLU A 84 8.86 -7.89 8.20
CA GLU A 84 8.69 -7.27 9.51
C GLU A 84 8.78 -5.76 9.45
N GLY A 85 8.13 -5.08 10.39
CA GLY A 85 8.24 -3.64 10.56
C GLY A 85 7.70 -2.83 9.39
N CYS A 86 6.68 -3.31 8.72
CA CYS A 86 5.99 -2.55 7.70
C CYS A 86 4.47 -2.73 7.78
N PHE A 87 3.77 -1.68 7.35
CA PHE A 87 2.33 -1.72 7.12
C PHE A 87 2.00 -1.21 5.73
N VAL A 88 0.97 -1.73 5.14
CA VAL A 88 0.44 -1.29 3.87
C VAL A 88 -1.03 -0.88 4.00
N PHE A 89 -1.34 0.27 3.45
CA PHE A 89 -2.70 0.77 3.31
C PHE A 89 -2.89 1.22 1.86
N ILE A 90 -3.53 0.38 1.07
CA ILE A 90 -3.76 0.62 -0.36
C ILE A 90 -2.41 0.93 -1.06
N ASP A 91 -2.19 2.18 -1.49
CA ASP A 91 -0.99 2.61 -2.21
C ASP A 91 0.16 3.05 -1.30
N ASP A 92 -0.12 3.19 -0.01
CA ASP A 92 0.84 3.69 0.98
C ASP A 92 1.47 2.55 1.76
N ILE A 93 2.79 2.56 1.86
CA ILE A 93 3.56 1.61 2.67
C ILE A 93 4.38 2.41 3.67
N ILE A 94 4.37 2.02 4.93
CA ILE A 94 5.28 2.54 5.95
C ILE A 94 6.22 1.43 6.42
N VAL A 95 7.50 1.74 6.49
CA VAL A 95 8.55 0.88 7.03
C VAL A 95 9.18 1.60 8.21
N PHE A 96 9.39 0.90 9.30
CA PHE A 96 9.93 1.51 10.53
C PHE A 96 10.95 0.61 11.20
N GLY A 97 11.83 1.22 12.00
CA GLY A 97 12.84 0.53 12.78
C GLY A 97 13.33 1.36 13.95
N ARG A 98 13.87 0.68 14.97
CA ARG A 98 14.44 1.31 16.18
C ARG A 98 15.84 1.83 15.93
N ALA A 99 16.62 1.12 15.12
CA ALA A 99 17.95 1.49 14.68
C ALA A 99 17.99 1.64 13.16
N PHE A 100 18.94 2.43 12.65
CA PHE A 100 19.09 2.65 11.23
C PHE A 100 19.29 1.34 10.45
N GLU A 101 20.16 0.45 10.93
CA GLU A 101 20.43 -0.84 10.29
C GLU A 101 19.21 -1.75 10.24
N GLU A 102 18.46 -1.82 11.31
CA GLU A 102 17.21 -2.58 11.37
C GLU A 102 16.20 -2.04 10.36
N HIS A 103 16.03 -0.72 10.32
CA HIS A 103 15.17 -0.04 9.36
C HIS A 103 15.63 -0.32 7.92
N PHE A 104 16.92 -0.22 7.65
CA PHE A 104 17.49 -0.45 6.33
C PHE A 104 17.25 -1.91 5.86
N GLN A 105 17.49 -2.89 6.71
CA GLN A 105 17.24 -4.30 6.39
C GLN A 105 15.77 -4.57 6.08
N ARG A 106 14.87 -3.99 6.85
CA ARG A 106 13.43 -4.08 6.63
C ARG A 106 13.01 -3.44 5.31
N LEU A 107 13.59 -2.29 5.00
CA LEU A 107 13.35 -1.59 3.74
C LEU A 107 13.85 -2.40 2.53
N GLU A 108 15.04 -3.01 2.63
CA GLU A 108 15.55 -3.90 1.59
C GLU A 108 14.62 -5.09 1.34
N ALA A 109 14.08 -5.70 2.39
CA ALA A 109 13.13 -6.80 2.27
C ALA A 109 11.85 -6.37 1.54
N VAL A 110 11.33 -5.20 1.86
CA VAL A 110 10.16 -4.63 1.17
C VAL A 110 10.45 -4.36 -0.31
N PHE A 111 11.59 -3.74 -0.60
CA PHE A 111 12.00 -3.49 -2.00
C PHE A 111 12.20 -4.78 -2.80
N ALA A 112 12.76 -5.82 -2.20
CA ALA A 112 12.92 -7.11 -2.85
C ALA A 112 11.55 -7.69 -3.26
N ARG A 113 10.55 -7.61 -2.40
CA ARG A 113 9.19 -8.07 -2.69
C ARG A 113 8.52 -7.26 -3.80
N ILE A 114 8.65 -5.94 -3.73
CA ILE A 114 8.11 -5.03 -4.75
C ILE A 114 8.75 -5.30 -6.11
N ARG A 115 10.05 -5.54 -6.14
CA ARG A 115 10.79 -5.87 -7.36
C ARG A 115 10.34 -7.20 -7.98
N GLU A 116 10.14 -8.24 -7.18
CA GLU A 116 9.68 -9.56 -7.63
C GLU A 116 8.36 -9.48 -8.39
N VAL A 117 7.45 -8.62 -7.95
CA VAL A 117 6.13 -8.44 -8.58
C VAL A 117 6.09 -7.26 -9.57
N VAL A 118 7.23 -6.62 -9.81
CA VAL A 118 7.41 -5.52 -10.77
C VAL A 118 6.47 -4.32 -10.51
N LEU A 119 6.22 -4.00 -9.26
CA LEU A 119 5.47 -2.80 -8.89
C LEU A 119 6.36 -1.56 -8.98
N LYS A 120 5.76 -0.44 -9.37
CA LYS A 120 6.43 0.86 -9.49
C LYS A 120 6.12 1.75 -8.32
N ILE A 121 7.11 2.54 -7.90
CA ILE A 121 7.01 3.49 -6.80
C ILE A 121 7.11 4.91 -7.35
N ARG A 122 6.30 5.82 -6.85
CA ARG A 122 6.41 7.26 -7.10
C ARG A 122 7.45 7.87 -6.17
N ARG A 123 8.64 8.06 -6.69
CA ARG A 123 9.80 8.58 -5.92
C ARG A 123 9.56 9.96 -5.32
N ASP A 124 8.86 10.83 -6.04
CA ASP A 124 8.53 12.19 -5.61
C ASP A 124 7.60 12.24 -4.37
N LYS A 125 6.89 11.15 -4.10
CA LYS A 125 6.00 11.02 -2.93
C LYS A 125 6.57 10.17 -1.81
N CYS A 126 7.76 9.62 -1.97
CA CYS A 126 8.41 8.81 -0.95
C CYS A 126 9.24 9.67 0.01
N HIS A 127 9.31 9.23 1.28
CA HIS A 127 10.17 9.83 2.30
C HIS A 127 10.99 8.73 2.96
N PHE A 128 12.31 8.90 3.01
CA PHE A 128 13.23 7.85 3.46
C PHE A 128 13.90 8.20 4.79
N ALA A 129 13.98 7.23 5.68
CA ALA A 129 14.72 7.29 6.93
C ALA A 129 14.50 8.58 7.73
N SER A 130 13.27 9.06 7.75
CA SER A 130 12.89 10.29 8.43
C SER A 130 12.55 10.06 9.90
N PRO A 131 12.78 11.03 10.79
CA PRO A 131 12.39 10.93 12.21
C PRO A 131 10.88 11.02 12.40
N SER A 132 10.17 11.59 11.44
CA SER A 132 8.70 11.61 11.40
C SER A 132 8.20 11.60 9.96
N VAL A 133 7.04 11.00 9.75
CA VAL A 133 6.41 10.89 8.43
C VAL A 133 4.89 11.10 8.55
N LYS A 134 4.28 11.48 7.45
CA LYS A 134 2.82 11.51 7.32
C LYS A 134 2.34 10.15 6.80
N PHE A 135 1.43 9.52 7.53
CA PHE A 135 0.83 8.25 7.16
C PHE A 135 -0.62 8.18 7.64
N LEU A 136 -1.55 7.84 6.74
CA LEU A 136 -2.99 7.73 7.03
C LEU A 136 -3.58 8.98 7.71
N SER A 137 -3.25 10.16 7.21
CA SER A 137 -3.68 11.45 7.78
C SER A 137 -3.21 11.68 9.21
N HIS A 138 -2.12 11.04 9.59
CA HIS A 138 -1.45 11.21 10.87
C HIS A 138 0.03 11.53 10.68
N ILE A 139 0.60 12.19 11.67
CA ILE A 139 2.04 12.36 11.78
C ILE A 139 2.55 11.29 12.74
N VAL A 140 3.42 10.43 12.23
CA VAL A 140 4.02 9.32 12.96
C VAL A 140 5.46 9.68 13.31
N SER A 141 5.81 9.61 14.58
CA SER A 141 7.17 9.89 15.09
C SER A 141 7.53 8.93 16.22
N SER A 142 8.78 8.99 16.68
CA SER A 142 9.26 8.19 17.82
C SER A 142 8.52 8.48 19.12
N GLU A 143 7.97 9.66 19.25
CA GLU A 143 7.29 10.09 20.48
C GLU A 143 5.82 9.71 20.49
N ARG A 144 5.14 9.87 19.36
CA ARG A 144 3.68 9.67 19.28
C ARG A 144 3.17 9.65 17.85
N ILE A 145 1.95 9.15 17.72
CA ILE A 145 1.12 9.34 16.55
C ILE A 145 0.09 10.42 16.88
N ARG A 146 -0.05 11.41 16.00
CA ARG A 146 -1.02 12.50 16.14
C ARG A 146 -1.71 12.78 14.81
N PRO A 147 -2.96 13.28 14.82
CA PRO A 147 -3.62 13.71 13.59
C PRO A 147 -2.79 14.77 12.86
N ASP A 148 -2.80 14.72 11.53
CA ASP A 148 -2.17 15.75 10.71
C ASP A 148 -3.02 17.02 10.74
N PRO A 149 -2.52 18.16 11.24
CA PRO A 149 -3.29 19.39 11.37
C PRO A 149 -3.72 19.96 10.01
N GLU A 150 -3.03 19.61 8.93
CA GLU A 150 -3.39 20.04 7.57
C GLU A 150 -4.62 19.30 7.03
N LYS A 151 -5.02 18.20 7.66
CA LYS A 151 -6.14 17.36 7.21
C LYS A 151 -7.32 17.31 8.17
N VAL A 152 -7.28 18.15 9.18
CA VAL A 152 -8.39 18.30 10.14
C VAL A 152 -9.35 19.39 9.68
#